data_814424a1ae1e9e9b0b767fef00c76327
#
_entry.id   814424a1ae1e9e9b0b767fef00c76327
#
_cell.length_a   1.000
_cell.length_b   1.000
_cell.length_c   1.000
_cell.angle_alpha   90.00
_cell.angle_beta   90.00
_cell.angle_gamma   90.00
#
_symmetry.space_group_name_H-M   'P 1'
#
loop_
_entity.id
_entity.type
_entity.pdbx_description
1 polymer ?
#
loop_
_entity_poly.entity_id
_entity_poly.type
_entity_poly.pdbx_seq_one_letter_code
_entity_poly.pdbx_strand_id
1 'polypeptide(L)'
;MKFNPWHDVSIGDNAPGVVKGIIEIPKNVRAKYELDKESGMLILDRVLFASINYPANYGFIPRTYCDDDDPLDILVISQIDIVPMCLVEANVIGVMRMIDGDEMDDKIIAVATNDMSFNHVKDISDLPAHWLIE
;
A
#
# COMPACT_ATOMS: atom_id res chain seq x y z
N MET A 1 14.50 7.05 -22.29
CA MET A 1 14.22 7.24 -20.86
C MET A 1 13.29 6.15 -20.37
N LYS A 2 13.65 5.51 -19.29
CA LYS A 2 12.83 4.44 -18.74
C LYS A 2 11.81 5.00 -17.75
N PHE A 3 10.57 4.54 -17.88
CA PHE A 3 9.55 4.85 -16.89
C PHE A 3 9.83 4.10 -15.59
N ASN A 4 9.79 4.79 -14.46
CA ASN A 4 9.98 4.18 -13.14
C ASN A 4 8.78 4.54 -12.25
N PRO A 5 7.95 3.57 -11.84
CA PRO A 5 6.77 3.87 -11.03
C PRO A 5 7.08 4.60 -9.71
N TRP A 6 8.26 4.37 -9.14
CA TRP A 6 8.64 5.04 -7.90
C TRP A 6 8.95 6.52 -8.11
N HIS A 7 9.66 6.85 -9.20
CA HIS A 7 10.15 8.21 -9.42
C HIS A 7 9.27 9.04 -10.35
N ASP A 8 8.56 8.40 -11.27
CA ASP A 8 7.89 9.10 -12.36
C ASP A 8 6.40 9.31 -12.13
N VAL A 9 5.85 8.73 -11.07
CA VAL A 9 4.43 8.87 -10.73
C VAL A 9 4.27 9.90 -9.62
N SER A 10 3.29 10.80 -9.78
CA SER A 10 2.99 11.81 -8.76
C SER A 10 2.37 11.18 -7.51
N ILE A 11 2.71 11.74 -6.35
CA ILE A 11 2.08 11.36 -5.09
C ILE A 11 0.60 11.78 -5.03
N GLY A 12 0.21 12.75 -5.86
CA GLY A 12 -1.13 13.31 -5.88
C GLY A 12 -1.16 14.75 -5.38
N ASP A 13 -2.17 15.49 -5.83
CA ASP A 13 -2.27 16.93 -5.54
C ASP A 13 -2.79 17.24 -4.15
N ASN A 14 -3.46 16.28 -3.51
CA ASN A 14 -4.13 16.49 -2.23
C ASN A 14 -3.42 15.77 -1.06
N ALA A 15 -2.15 15.40 -1.25
CA ALA A 15 -1.36 14.81 -0.18
C ALA A 15 -1.22 15.83 0.98
N PRO A 16 -1.14 15.36 2.24
CA PRO A 16 -1.09 13.96 2.66
C PRO A 16 -2.44 13.32 2.97
N GLY A 17 -3.54 14.04 2.86
CA GLY A 17 -4.86 13.49 3.17
C GLY A 17 -5.32 12.47 2.15
N VAL A 18 -5.11 12.76 0.87
CA VAL A 18 -5.40 11.87 -0.23
C VAL A 18 -4.10 11.67 -1.01
N VAL A 19 -3.71 10.43 -1.20
CA VAL A 19 -2.46 10.09 -1.89
C VAL A 19 -2.72 9.08 -2.99
N LYS A 20 -1.77 8.96 -3.91
CA LYS A 20 -1.77 7.88 -4.89
C LYS A 20 -0.86 6.78 -4.41
N GLY A 21 -1.35 5.55 -4.46
CA GLY A 21 -0.57 4.37 -4.13
C GLY A 21 -0.47 3.46 -5.33
N ILE A 22 0.64 2.73 -5.44
CA ILE A 22 0.84 1.72 -6.48
C ILE A 22 0.82 0.37 -5.79
N ILE A 23 -0.14 -0.47 -6.18
CA ILE A 23 -0.33 -1.77 -5.54
C ILE A 23 0.71 -2.75 -6.08
N GLU A 24 1.39 -3.43 -5.17
CA GLU A 24 2.31 -4.52 -5.50
C GLU A 24 1.68 -5.88 -5.24
N ILE A 25 0.96 -6.01 -4.12
CA ILE A 25 0.39 -7.27 -3.67
C ILE A 25 -1.09 -7.09 -3.38
N PRO A 26 -1.98 -7.70 -4.19
CA PRO A 26 -3.42 -7.66 -3.89
C PRO A 26 -3.73 -8.37 -2.57
N LYS A 27 -4.81 -7.97 -1.92
CA LYS A 27 -5.25 -8.71 -0.74
C LYS A 27 -5.64 -10.14 -1.13
N ASN A 28 -5.53 -11.06 -0.18
CA ASN A 28 -5.86 -12.49 -0.37
C ASN A 28 -4.95 -13.23 -1.35
N VAL A 29 -3.84 -12.61 -1.77
CA VAL A 29 -2.85 -13.25 -2.65
C VAL A 29 -1.70 -13.77 -1.80
N ARG A 30 -1.24 -14.99 -2.09
CA ARG A 30 -0.13 -15.61 -1.37
C ARG A 30 1.25 -15.31 -1.95
N ALA A 31 1.31 -14.63 -3.06
CA ALA A 31 2.57 -14.25 -3.68
C ALA A 31 3.05 -12.92 -3.11
N LYS A 32 4.32 -12.86 -2.74
CA LYS A 32 4.94 -11.59 -2.36
C LYS A 32 5.64 -11.03 -3.58
N TYR A 33 5.10 -9.94 -4.12
CA TYR A 33 5.71 -9.20 -5.22
C TYR A 33 6.42 -7.97 -4.69
N GLU A 34 7.44 -7.55 -5.40
CA GLU A 34 8.21 -6.37 -5.04
C GLU A 34 8.61 -5.62 -6.30
N LEU A 35 8.53 -4.30 -6.26
CA LEU A 35 8.98 -3.48 -7.36
C LEU A 35 10.50 -3.53 -7.46
N ASP A 36 11.00 -3.92 -8.63
CA ASP A 36 12.41 -3.78 -8.96
C ASP A 36 12.65 -2.34 -9.36
N LYS A 37 13.34 -1.58 -8.51
CA LYS A 37 13.53 -0.15 -8.71
C LYS A 37 14.36 0.17 -9.95
N GLU A 38 15.19 -0.76 -10.36
CA GLU A 38 16.04 -0.56 -11.53
C GLU A 38 15.29 -0.72 -12.84
N SER A 39 14.48 -1.76 -12.95
CA SER A 39 13.75 -2.05 -14.20
C SER A 39 12.36 -1.46 -14.25
N GLY A 40 11.78 -1.14 -13.08
CA GLY A 40 10.40 -0.70 -12.99
C GLY A 40 9.37 -1.82 -13.06
N MET A 41 9.83 -3.07 -13.06
CA MET A 41 8.94 -4.23 -13.13
C MET A 41 8.73 -4.85 -11.76
N LEU A 42 7.65 -5.60 -11.61
CA LEU A 42 7.46 -6.44 -10.42
C LEU A 42 8.26 -7.71 -10.55
N ILE A 43 8.87 -8.11 -9.45
CA ILE A 43 9.51 -9.43 -9.35
C ILE A 43 8.76 -10.25 -8.31
N LEU A 44 8.73 -11.56 -8.52
CA LEU A 44 8.21 -12.49 -7.52
C LEU A 44 9.30 -12.76 -6.49
N ASP A 45 9.11 -12.22 -5.28
CA ASP A 45 10.07 -12.45 -4.20
C ASP A 45 9.92 -13.87 -3.65
N ARG A 46 8.70 -14.23 -3.28
CA ARG A 46 8.43 -15.57 -2.78
C ARG A 46 6.93 -15.87 -2.74
N VAL A 47 6.61 -17.14 -2.62
CA VAL A 47 5.25 -17.60 -2.39
C VAL A 47 5.08 -17.87 -0.90
N LEU A 48 4.03 -17.32 -0.32
CA LEU A 48 3.73 -17.50 1.09
C LEU A 48 3.08 -18.86 1.34
N PHE A 49 3.10 -19.32 2.60
CA PHE A 49 2.40 -20.54 2.97
C PHE A 49 0.91 -20.44 2.68
N ALA A 50 0.28 -21.59 2.45
CA ALA A 50 -1.10 -21.65 1.98
C ALA A 50 -2.13 -20.92 2.87
N SER A 51 -1.86 -20.84 4.17
CA SER A 51 -2.80 -20.21 5.10
C SER A 51 -2.50 -18.72 5.33
N ILE A 52 -1.45 -18.19 4.71
CA ILE A 52 -1.03 -16.80 4.92
C ILE A 52 -1.29 -16.02 3.64
N ASN A 53 -2.04 -14.93 3.78
CA ASN A 53 -2.23 -13.98 2.68
C ASN A 53 -2.35 -12.57 3.26
N TYR A 54 -2.27 -11.57 2.42
CA TYR A 54 -2.34 -10.19 2.86
C TYR A 54 -3.80 -9.79 3.13
N PRO A 55 -4.08 -9.13 4.28
CA PRO A 55 -5.46 -8.75 4.62
C PRO A 55 -5.95 -7.51 3.88
N ALA A 56 -5.06 -6.77 3.24
CA ALA A 56 -5.38 -5.58 2.47
C ALA A 56 -4.49 -5.53 1.25
N ASN A 57 -4.80 -4.62 0.32
CA ASN A 57 -3.95 -4.41 -0.84
C ASN A 57 -2.70 -3.65 -0.39
N TYR A 58 -1.54 -4.18 -0.70
CA TYR A 58 -0.27 -3.67 -0.21
C TYR A 58 0.50 -3.04 -1.37
N GLY A 59 1.10 -1.89 -1.13
CA GLY A 59 1.89 -1.23 -2.14
C GLY A 59 2.76 -0.13 -1.56
N PHE A 60 3.09 0.84 -2.39
CA PHE A 60 3.95 1.95 -1.97
C PHE A 60 3.39 3.28 -2.48
N ILE A 61 3.81 4.35 -1.82
CA ILE A 61 3.48 5.71 -2.25
C ILE A 61 4.65 6.22 -3.09
N PRO A 62 4.41 6.64 -4.35
CA PRO A 62 5.50 7.10 -5.21
C PRO A 62 6.19 8.34 -4.63
N ARG A 63 7.47 8.51 -4.99
CA ARG A 63 8.31 9.65 -4.61
C ARG A 63 8.46 9.84 -3.11
N THR A 64 8.43 8.73 -2.33
CA THR A 64 8.67 8.78 -0.89
C THR A 64 9.89 7.95 -0.52
N TYR A 65 10.45 8.24 0.66
CA TYR A 65 11.58 7.50 1.23
C TYR A 65 11.34 7.24 2.70
N CYS A 66 11.77 6.06 3.15
CA CYS A 66 11.84 5.71 4.57
C CYS A 66 13.29 5.54 4.99
N ASP A 67 13.52 5.24 6.27
CA ASP A 67 14.87 5.02 6.81
C ASP A 67 15.60 3.86 6.13
N ASP A 68 14.86 2.91 5.58
CA ASP A 68 15.39 1.74 4.88
C ASP A 68 15.70 2.00 3.40
N ASP A 69 15.64 3.24 2.96
CA ASP A 69 15.84 3.67 1.58
C ASP A 69 14.79 3.12 0.59
N ASP A 70 13.69 2.59 1.10
CA ASP A 70 12.56 2.14 0.29
C ASP A 70 11.44 3.17 0.30
N PRO A 71 10.53 3.14 -0.69
CA PRO A 71 9.37 4.01 -0.65
C PRO A 71 8.47 3.68 0.54
N LEU A 72 7.68 4.66 0.96
CA LEU A 72 6.76 4.48 2.08
C LEU A 72 5.67 3.48 1.70
N ASP A 73 5.46 2.46 2.54
CA ASP A 73 4.45 1.43 2.31
C ASP A 73 3.05 1.92 2.59
N ILE A 74 2.09 1.42 1.83
CA ILE A 74 0.68 1.71 2.03
C ILE A 74 -0.14 0.42 2.02
N LEU A 75 -1.12 0.36 2.92
CA LEU A 75 -2.14 -0.68 2.93
C LEU A 75 -3.46 -0.03 2.50
N VAL A 76 -3.99 -0.48 1.37
CA VAL A 76 -5.23 0.09 0.82
C VAL A 76 -6.38 -0.88 1.08
N ILE A 77 -7.34 -0.43 1.87
CA ILE A 77 -8.53 -1.19 2.20
C ILE A 77 -9.56 -0.98 1.10
N SER A 78 -10.06 -2.06 0.55
CA SER A 78 -11.09 -2.07 -0.47
C SER A 78 -11.84 -3.38 -0.42
N GLN A 79 -13.04 -3.41 -0.96
CA GLN A 79 -13.80 -4.66 -1.06
C GLN A 79 -13.27 -5.58 -2.16
N ILE A 80 -12.38 -5.11 -3.01
CA ILE A 80 -11.85 -5.92 -4.11
C ILE A 80 -10.35 -6.15 -3.95
N ASP A 81 -9.86 -7.18 -4.64
CA ASP A 81 -8.44 -7.47 -4.78
C ASP A 81 -7.92 -6.61 -5.94
N ILE A 82 -7.13 -5.60 -5.61
CA ILE A 82 -6.67 -4.64 -6.62
C ILE A 82 -5.49 -5.24 -7.38
N VAL A 83 -5.54 -5.19 -8.70
CA VAL A 83 -4.53 -5.80 -9.55
C VAL A 83 -3.15 -5.16 -9.33
N PRO A 84 -2.06 -5.95 -9.39
CA PRO A 84 -0.70 -5.39 -9.24
C PRO A 84 -0.41 -4.31 -10.28
N MET A 85 0.39 -3.34 -9.88
CA MET A 85 0.75 -2.14 -10.64
C MET A 85 -0.42 -1.19 -10.89
N CYS A 86 -1.53 -1.38 -10.19
CA CYS A 86 -2.64 -0.45 -10.28
C CYS A 86 -2.34 0.82 -9.47
N LEU A 87 -2.53 1.95 -10.10
CA LEU A 87 -2.44 3.26 -9.42
C LEU A 87 -3.78 3.54 -8.75
N VAL A 88 -3.78 3.68 -7.44
CA VAL A 88 -5.00 3.85 -6.65
C VAL A 88 -4.95 5.17 -5.90
N GLU A 89 -6.00 5.97 -6.06
CA GLU A 89 -6.20 7.13 -5.19
C GLU A 89 -6.81 6.66 -3.88
N ALA A 90 -6.23 7.06 -2.76
CA ALA A 90 -6.60 6.55 -1.46
C ALA A 90 -6.67 7.66 -0.41
N ASN A 91 -7.69 7.59 0.44
CA ASN A 91 -7.86 8.50 1.57
C ASN A 91 -7.11 7.94 2.77
N VAL A 92 -6.14 8.70 3.27
CA VAL A 92 -5.34 8.27 4.43
C VAL A 92 -6.20 8.34 5.69
N ILE A 93 -6.24 7.24 6.43
CA ILE A 93 -7.02 7.15 7.67
C ILE A 93 -6.17 6.89 8.90
N GLY A 94 -4.92 6.50 8.72
CA GLY A 94 -4.05 6.24 9.86
C GLY A 94 -2.66 5.81 9.45
N VAL A 95 -1.84 5.56 10.46
CA VAL A 95 -0.46 5.12 10.30
C VAL A 95 -0.22 3.97 11.26
N MET A 96 0.37 2.89 10.78
CA MET A 96 0.86 1.81 11.61
C MET A 96 2.35 2.01 11.81
N ARG A 97 2.77 2.31 13.03
CA ARG A 97 4.17 2.51 13.34
C ARG A 97 4.82 1.19 13.69
N MET A 98 5.89 0.89 13.01
CA MET A 98 6.64 -0.36 13.20
C MET A 98 8.12 -0.06 13.28
N ILE A 99 8.84 -0.95 13.97
CA ILE A 99 10.30 -0.90 14.02
C ILE A 99 10.80 -2.24 13.51
N ASP A 100 11.64 -2.20 12.47
CA ASP A 100 12.25 -3.39 11.90
C ASP A 100 13.77 -3.28 12.14
N GLY A 101 14.26 -4.05 13.10
CA GLY A 101 15.61 -3.87 13.57
C GLY A 101 15.77 -2.52 14.26
N ASP A 102 16.67 -1.69 13.72
CA ASP A 102 16.89 -0.32 14.24
C ASP A 102 16.21 0.73 13.39
N GLU A 103 15.44 0.33 12.38
CA GLU A 103 14.83 1.26 11.43
C GLU A 103 13.33 1.40 11.65
N MET A 104 12.83 2.61 11.44
CA MET A 104 11.39 2.86 11.42
C MET A 104 10.81 2.36 10.10
N ASP A 105 9.76 1.55 10.20
CA ASP A 105 9.07 0.98 9.05
C ASP A 105 7.59 1.26 9.18
N ASP A 106 7.23 2.53 9.01
CA ASP A 106 5.84 2.96 9.13
C ASP A 106 5.05 2.57 7.88
N LYS A 107 3.80 2.19 8.10
CA LYS A 107 2.88 1.87 7.00
C LYS A 107 1.68 2.77 7.05
N ILE A 108 1.36 3.39 5.94
CA ILE A 108 0.17 4.22 5.81
C ILE A 108 -1.04 3.31 5.64
N ILE A 109 -2.12 3.60 6.34
CA ILE A 109 -3.37 2.88 6.19
C ILE A 109 -4.37 3.81 5.53
N ALA A 110 -4.97 3.34 4.44
CA ALA A 110 -5.86 4.15 3.63
C ALA A 110 -7.01 3.31 3.09
N VAL A 111 -8.06 4.00 2.65
CA VAL A 111 -9.20 3.37 1.97
C VAL A 111 -9.24 3.88 0.53
N ALA A 112 -9.63 3.01 -0.41
CA ALA A 112 -9.72 3.41 -1.81
C ALA A 112 -10.79 4.50 -1.96
N THR A 113 -10.41 5.64 -2.52
CA THR A 113 -11.30 6.79 -2.68
C THR A 113 -12.55 6.43 -3.50
N ASN A 114 -12.39 5.57 -4.48
CA ASN A 114 -13.47 5.19 -5.40
C ASN A 114 -14.25 3.95 -4.94
N ASP A 115 -14.01 3.46 -3.74
CA ASP A 115 -14.76 2.35 -3.18
C ASP A 115 -15.86 2.87 -2.25
N MET A 116 -17.11 2.83 -2.69
CA MET A 116 -18.24 3.37 -1.95
C MET A 116 -18.47 2.66 -0.62
N SER A 117 -17.98 1.44 -0.46
CA SER A 117 -18.12 0.70 0.80
C SER A 117 -17.22 1.25 1.90
N PHE A 118 -16.14 1.95 1.52
CA PHE A 118 -15.14 2.41 2.48
C PHE A 118 -14.84 3.90 2.40
N ASN A 119 -15.24 4.60 1.34
CA ASN A 119 -14.82 5.99 1.14
C ASN A 119 -15.39 6.97 2.19
N HIS A 120 -16.37 6.56 2.97
CA HIS A 120 -16.91 7.35 4.09
C HIS A 120 -16.02 7.28 5.34
N VAL A 121 -15.08 6.34 5.39
CA VAL A 121 -14.19 6.14 6.52
C VAL A 121 -13.18 7.27 6.55
N LYS A 122 -13.07 7.97 7.68
CA LYS A 122 -12.15 9.11 7.84
C LYS A 122 -11.04 8.81 8.81
N ASP A 123 -11.21 7.82 9.67
CA ASP A 123 -10.25 7.44 10.69
C ASP A 123 -10.31 5.94 10.90
N ILE A 124 -9.23 5.36 11.42
CA ILE A 124 -9.17 3.93 11.69
C ILE A 124 -10.33 3.48 12.58
N SER A 125 -10.73 4.30 13.54
CA SER A 125 -11.82 3.97 14.46
C SER A 125 -13.18 3.81 13.76
N ASP A 126 -13.31 4.30 12.53
CA ASP A 126 -14.56 4.16 11.76
C ASP A 126 -14.66 2.80 11.07
N LEU A 127 -13.62 2.00 11.08
CA LEU A 127 -13.65 0.67 10.48
C LEU A 127 -14.43 -0.30 11.34
N PRO A 128 -15.06 -1.34 10.72
CA PRO A 128 -15.65 -2.41 11.50
C PRO A 128 -14.65 -3.03 12.46
N ALA A 129 -15.13 -3.49 13.62
CA ALA A 129 -14.26 -3.98 14.69
C ALA A 129 -13.32 -5.10 14.25
N HIS A 130 -13.76 -5.95 13.32
CA HIS A 130 -12.92 -7.08 12.87
C HIS A 130 -11.66 -6.61 12.13
N TRP A 131 -11.63 -5.40 11.63
CA TRP A 131 -10.42 -4.85 11.00
C TRP A 131 -9.38 -4.43 12.04
N LEU A 132 -9.81 -4.22 13.28
CA LEU A 132 -8.95 -3.70 14.34
C LEU A 132 -8.30 -4.78 15.18
N ILE A 133 -8.66 -6.04 14.97
CA ILE A 133 -8.19 -7.17 15.79
C ILE A 133 -6.88 -7.75 15.27
N GLU A 134 -6.47 -7.41 14.10
CA GLU A 134 -5.27 -7.96 13.47
C GLU A 134 -4.04 -7.87 14.36
#